data_7aaaabaae03157e4bcaf77fd297c0196
#
_entry.id   7aaaabaae03157e4bcaf77fd297c0196
#
_cell.length_a   1.000
_cell.length_b   1.000
_cell.length_c   1.000
_cell.angle_alpha   90.00
_cell.angle_beta   90.00
_cell.angle_gamma   90.00
#
_symmetry.space_group_name_H-M   'P 1'
#
loop_
_entity.id
_entity.type
_entity.pdbx_description
1 polymer ?
#
loop_
_entity_poly.entity_id
_entity_poly.type
_entity_poly.pdbx_seq_one_letter_code
_entity_poly.pdbx_strand_id
1 'polypeptide(L)'
;TSDDYAVMAEVLQEVLAQYRARGNMFDVMCCIYPTAPFVTGAKLQAAYDVFKKSGAEMLESVVPFSYPPQRSFCLQKDFLVYNFPEYVRSRSQDLETWYHDAGQFYFYNVEAFLSSMKKNTEQGGYSLRCVPFMLTEMEVQDIDNQTDWTLAEVKYHLLHGLNN
;
A
#
# COMPACT_ATOMS: atom_id res chain seq x y z
N THR A 1 -11.68 -19.17 -0.96
CA THR A 1 -11.48 -17.72 -1.09
C THR A 1 -10.60 -17.33 -2.28
N SER A 2 -10.89 -17.75 -3.48
CA SER A 2 -10.31 -17.20 -4.71
C SER A 2 -11.42 -16.77 -5.66
N ASP A 3 -12.38 -16.03 -5.14
CA ASP A 3 -13.40 -15.37 -5.93
C ASP A 3 -13.02 -13.90 -6.13
N ASP A 4 -13.62 -13.26 -7.13
CA ASP A 4 -13.34 -11.87 -7.52
C ASP A 4 -13.78 -10.83 -6.46
N TYR A 5 -14.36 -11.26 -5.34
CA TYR A 5 -14.87 -10.42 -4.24
C TYR A 5 -14.10 -10.57 -2.94
N ALA A 6 -13.14 -11.50 -2.88
CA ALA A 6 -12.35 -11.71 -1.67
C ALA A 6 -11.43 -10.51 -1.40
N VAL A 7 -11.62 -9.85 -0.26
CA VAL A 7 -10.68 -8.80 0.17
C VAL A 7 -9.38 -9.42 0.67
N MET A 8 -8.26 -8.73 0.44
CA MET A 8 -6.91 -9.20 0.81
C MET A 8 -6.81 -9.76 2.25
N ALA A 9 -7.46 -9.11 3.19
CA ALA A 9 -7.44 -9.52 4.59
C ALA A 9 -8.01 -10.92 4.84
N GLU A 10 -9.09 -11.28 4.14
CA GLU A 10 -9.70 -12.61 4.24
C GLU A 10 -8.78 -13.69 3.66
N VAL A 11 -8.11 -13.38 2.55
CA VAL A 11 -7.12 -14.26 1.93
C VAL A 11 -5.96 -14.51 2.88
N LEU A 12 -5.40 -13.45 3.48
CA LEU A 12 -4.31 -13.57 4.45
C LEU A 12 -4.72 -14.38 5.68
N GLN A 13 -5.92 -14.17 6.19
CA GLN A 13 -6.47 -14.93 7.32
C GLN A 13 -6.58 -16.42 7.00
N GLU A 14 -7.09 -16.76 5.81
CA GLU A 14 -7.21 -18.15 5.37
C GLU A 14 -5.83 -18.80 5.22
N VAL A 15 -4.88 -18.13 4.58
CA VAL A 15 -3.50 -18.61 4.42
C VAL A 15 -2.87 -18.91 5.78
N LEU A 16 -2.99 -17.98 6.75
CA LEU A 16 -2.49 -18.21 8.11
C LEU A 16 -3.17 -19.39 8.81
N ALA A 17 -4.49 -19.56 8.62
CA ALA A 17 -5.22 -20.70 9.18
C ALA A 17 -4.74 -22.02 8.58
N GLN A 18 -4.47 -22.08 7.29
CA GLN A 18 -3.94 -23.28 6.62
C GLN A 18 -2.53 -23.65 7.10
N TYR A 19 -1.65 -22.65 7.29
CA TYR A 19 -0.31 -22.89 7.86
C TYR A 19 -0.40 -23.39 9.29
N ARG A 20 -1.26 -22.78 10.11
CA ARG A 20 -1.50 -23.20 11.50
C ARG A 20 -2.00 -24.66 11.57
N ALA A 21 -2.91 -25.06 10.68
CA ALA A 21 -3.41 -26.44 10.59
C ALA A 21 -2.31 -27.47 10.27
N ARG A 22 -1.21 -27.01 9.64
CA ARG A 22 -0.03 -27.81 9.33
C ARG A 22 1.06 -27.74 10.42
N GLY A 23 0.79 -27.10 11.56
CA GLY A 23 1.71 -26.93 12.67
C GLY A 23 2.71 -25.79 12.51
N ASN A 24 2.57 -24.94 11.49
CA ASN A 24 3.45 -23.79 11.27
C ASN A 24 2.85 -22.53 11.89
N MET A 25 3.63 -21.86 12.74
CA MET A 25 3.28 -20.59 13.39
C MET A 25 4.27 -19.52 12.98
N PHE A 26 3.78 -18.30 12.76
CA PHE A 26 4.59 -17.16 12.37
C PHE A 26 4.28 -15.95 13.25
N ASP A 27 5.30 -15.19 13.61
CA ASP A 27 5.16 -13.92 14.34
C ASP A 27 4.92 -12.74 13.39
N VAL A 28 5.48 -12.84 12.17
CA VAL A 28 5.42 -11.80 11.13
C VAL A 28 5.05 -12.45 9.80
N MET A 29 4.20 -11.78 9.04
CA MET A 29 3.95 -12.11 7.63
C MET A 29 4.29 -10.92 6.74
N CYS A 30 4.73 -11.21 5.52
CA CYS A 30 4.89 -10.24 4.45
C CYS A 30 3.93 -10.60 3.31
N CYS A 31 3.05 -9.68 2.96
CA CYS A 31 2.22 -9.79 1.77
C CYS A 31 2.90 -8.99 0.65
N ILE A 32 3.12 -9.62 -0.51
CA ILE A 32 3.66 -8.97 -1.71
C ILE A 32 2.64 -9.16 -2.81
N TYR A 33 2.28 -8.06 -3.48
CA TYR A 33 1.34 -8.14 -4.58
C TYR A 33 2.00 -8.73 -5.83
N PRO A 34 1.30 -9.55 -6.61
CA PRO A 34 1.84 -10.16 -7.82
C PRO A 34 2.19 -9.11 -8.89
N THR A 35 1.55 -7.94 -8.83
CA THR A 35 1.74 -6.80 -9.73
C THR A 35 2.76 -5.79 -9.18
N ALA A 36 3.75 -6.23 -8.42
CA ALA A 36 4.78 -5.38 -7.79
C ALA A 36 6.18 -5.61 -8.41
N PRO A 37 6.43 -5.19 -9.67
CA PRO A 37 7.65 -5.53 -10.40
C PRO A 37 8.92 -4.87 -9.85
N PHE A 38 8.80 -3.84 -9.00
CA PHE A 38 9.93 -3.09 -8.44
C PHE A 38 10.36 -3.55 -7.06
N VAL A 39 9.70 -4.57 -6.51
CA VAL A 39 10.09 -5.16 -5.23
C VAL A 39 11.39 -5.94 -5.38
N THR A 40 12.33 -5.70 -4.47
CA THR A 40 13.61 -6.39 -4.42
C THR A 40 13.86 -6.94 -3.01
N GLY A 41 14.70 -7.97 -2.90
CA GLY A 41 15.09 -8.51 -1.59
C GLY A 41 15.70 -7.46 -0.67
N ALA A 42 16.50 -6.52 -1.23
CA ALA A 42 17.09 -5.42 -0.46
C ALA A 42 16.03 -4.47 0.11
N LYS A 43 15.00 -4.11 -0.69
CA LYS A 43 13.88 -3.30 -0.21
C LYS A 43 13.09 -3.99 0.89
N LEU A 44 12.78 -5.27 0.71
CA LEU A 44 12.06 -6.05 1.71
C LEU A 44 12.86 -6.15 3.02
N GLN A 45 14.18 -6.36 2.94
CA GLN A 45 15.02 -6.37 4.13
C GLN A 45 15.04 -5.02 4.84
N ALA A 46 15.21 -3.92 4.10
CA ALA A 46 15.19 -2.57 4.67
C ALA A 46 13.83 -2.24 5.32
N ALA A 47 12.73 -2.61 4.66
CA ALA A 47 11.38 -2.44 5.19
C ALA A 47 11.16 -3.28 6.46
N TYR A 48 11.63 -4.53 6.47
CA TYR A 48 11.56 -5.39 7.66
C TYR A 48 12.32 -4.79 8.84
N ASP A 49 13.49 -4.22 8.60
CA ASP A 49 14.29 -3.58 9.65
C ASP A 49 13.57 -2.35 10.23
N VAL A 50 12.92 -1.53 9.37
CA VAL A 50 12.07 -0.41 9.80
C VAL A 50 10.90 -0.94 10.64
N PHE A 51 10.20 -1.97 10.14
CA PHE A 51 9.08 -2.60 10.85
C PHE A 51 9.47 -3.08 12.24
N LYS A 52 10.55 -3.86 12.34
CA LYS A 52 11.05 -4.40 13.61
C LYS A 52 11.46 -3.31 14.59
N LYS A 53 12.15 -2.27 14.10
CA LYS A 53 12.64 -1.16 14.93
C LYS A 53 11.52 -0.26 15.46
N SER A 54 10.46 -0.08 14.67
CA SER A 54 9.34 0.81 15.02
C SER A 54 8.45 0.27 16.13
N GLY A 55 8.38 -1.06 16.32
CA GLY A 55 7.41 -1.71 17.17
C GLY A 55 5.96 -1.56 16.67
N ALA A 56 5.77 -1.21 15.39
CA ALA A 56 4.46 -1.10 14.77
C ALA A 56 3.81 -2.48 14.58
N GLU A 57 2.51 -2.49 14.39
CA GLU A 57 1.71 -3.70 14.14
C GLU A 57 1.59 -4.01 12.65
N MET A 58 1.78 -2.97 11.82
CA MET A 58 1.76 -3.04 10.37
C MET A 58 2.85 -2.13 9.79
N LEU A 59 3.38 -2.49 8.64
CA LEU A 59 4.12 -1.58 7.76
C LEU A 59 3.46 -1.61 6.39
N GLU A 60 3.30 -0.44 5.81
CA GLU A 60 2.73 -0.24 4.48
C GLU A 60 3.72 0.50 3.59
N SER A 61 3.93 -0.01 2.38
CA SER A 61 4.69 0.70 1.36
C SER A 61 3.85 1.86 0.82
N VAL A 62 4.38 3.08 0.88
CA VAL A 62 3.65 4.29 0.50
C VAL A 62 4.47 5.16 -0.44
N VAL A 63 3.79 6.00 -1.22
CA VAL A 63 4.37 6.99 -2.10
C VAL A 63 3.64 8.32 -1.92
N PRO A 64 4.35 9.48 -1.98
CA PRO A 64 3.68 10.77 -1.91
C PRO A 64 2.81 10.99 -3.15
N PHE A 65 1.69 11.68 -2.98
CA PHE A 65 0.90 12.15 -4.11
C PHE A 65 1.70 13.16 -4.94
N SER A 66 1.78 12.94 -6.25
CA SER A 66 2.41 13.89 -7.20
C SER A 66 1.65 15.21 -7.26
N TYR A 67 0.33 15.16 -7.10
CA TYR A 67 -0.56 16.33 -7.03
C TYR A 67 -1.26 16.34 -5.67
N PRO A 68 -1.20 17.46 -4.92
CA PRO A 68 -1.79 17.53 -3.58
C PRO A 68 -3.29 17.22 -3.61
N PRO A 69 -3.77 16.16 -2.92
CA PRO A 69 -5.19 15.83 -2.86
C PRO A 69 -6.05 16.92 -2.25
N GLN A 70 -5.45 17.78 -1.43
CA GLN A 70 -6.09 18.96 -0.85
C GLN A 70 -6.64 19.94 -1.91
N ARG A 71 -6.16 19.85 -3.15
CA ARG A 71 -6.62 20.65 -4.29
C ARG A 71 -7.50 19.87 -5.27
N SER A 72 -8.01 18.71 -4.85
CA SER A 72 -8.88 17.89 -5.68
C SER A 72 -10.30 18.43 -5.82
N PHE A 73 -10.98 17.96 -6.84
CA PHE A 73 -12.37 18.30 -7.14
C PHE A 73 -13.23 17.04 -7.16
N CYS A 74 -14.50 17.21 -6.87
CA CYS A 74 -15.53 16.26 -7.27
C CYS A 74 -16.45 16.89 -8.33
N LEU A 75 -17.12 16.04 -9.12
CA LEU A 75 -18.10 16.46 -10.09
C LEU A 75 -19.49 16.45 -9.44
N GLN A 76 -20.16 17.61 -9.39
CA GLN A 76 -21.52 17.74 -8.89
C GLN A 76 -22.40 18.38 -9.98
N LYS A 77 -23.34 17.63 -10.54
CA LYS A 77 -24.26 18.11 -11.59
C LYS A 77 -23.52 18.88 -12.70
N ASP A 78 -22.49 18.27 -13.29
CA ASP A 78 -21.66 18.84 -14.37
C ASP A 78 -20.73 20.00 -13.98
N PHE A 79 -20.65 20.38 -12.71
CA PHE A 79 -19.74 21.40 -12.21
C PHE A 79 -18.66 20.80 -11.30
N LEU A 80 -17.43 21.33 -11.43
CA LEU A 80 -16.34 21.01 -10.53
C LEU A 80 -16.50 21.76 -9.21
N VAL A 81 -16.46 21.01 -8.11
CA VAL A 81 -16.52 21.54 -6.76
C VAL A 81 -15.28 21.08 -5.99
N TYR A 82 -14.61 22.00 -5.31
CA TYR A 82 -13.46 21.65 -4.46
C TYR A 82 -13.87 20.72 -3.32
N ASN A 83 -13.12 19.64 -3.13
CA ASN A 83 -13.30 18.77 -1.96
C ASN A 83 -12.86 19.46 -0.67
N PHE A 84 -11.85 20.33 -0.76
CA PHE A 84 -11.24 21.04 0.36
C PHE A 84 -11.16 22.55 0.05
N PRO A 85 -12.27 23.32 0.19
CA PRO A 85 -12.34 24.74 -0.17
C PRO A 85 -11.33 25.61 0.60
N GLU A 86 -10.91 25.18 1.79
CA GLU A 86 -9.94 25.89 2.63
C GLU A 86 -8.56 26.02 1.99
N TYR A 87 -8.19 25.09 1.07
CA TYR A 87 -6.88 25.09 0.40
C TYR A 87 -6.86 25.78 -0.97
N VAL A 88 -7.97 26.34 -1.44
CA VAL A 88 -8.07 26.97 -2.78
C VAL A 88 -7.00 28.04 -3.01
N ARG A 89 -6.62 28.79 -1.96
CA ARG A 89 -5.64 29.88 -2.03
C ARG A 89 -4.22 29.45 -1.65
N SER A 90 -4.04 28.20 -1.22
CA SER A 90 -2.72 27.69 -0.82
C SER A 90 -1.89 27.34 -2.05
N ARG A 91 -0.58 27.65 -2.03
CA ARG A 91 0.34 27.17 -3.05
C ARG A 91 0.64 25.69 -2.81
N SER A 92 0.80 24.92 -3.89
CA SER A 92 1.02 23.45 -3.78
C SER A 92 2.24 23.10 -2.91
N GLN A 93 3.31 23.90 -2.99
CA GLN A 93 4.53 23.70 -2.22
C GLN A 93 4.40 24.02 -0.72
N ASP A 94 3.35 24.71 -0.30
CA ASP A 94 3.12 25.05 1.10
C ASP A 94 2.15 24.06 1.78
N LEU A 95 1.62 23.11 1.02
CA LEU A 95 0.71 22.08 1.53
C LEU A 95 1.49 20.92 2.16
N GLU A 96 0.92 20.35 3.21
CA GLU A 96 1.43 19.11 3.80
C GLU A 96 1.44 17.98 2.76
N THR A 97 2.52 17.22 2.72
CA THR A 97 2.63 16.06 1.83
C THR A 97 1.72 14.94 2.34
N TRP A 98 0.80 14.51 1.50
CA TRP A 98 -0.02 13.33 1.74
C TRP A 98 0.51 12.16 0.93
N TYR A 99 0.22 10.96 1.43
CA TYR A 99 0.71 9.71 0.87
C TYR A 99 -0.46 8.81 0.52
N HIS A 100 -0.23 7.89 -0.41
CA HIS A 100 -1.16 6.81 -0.70
C HIS A 100 -0.44 5.47 -0.68
N ASP A 101 -1.21 4.40 -0.57
CA ASP A 101 -0.73 3.04 -0.71
C ASP A 101 0.01 2.88 -2.05
N ALA A 102 1.20 2.29 -2.01
CA ALA A 102 1.97 1.98 -3.19
C ALA A 102 1.54 0.67 -3.87
N GLY A 103 0.68 -0.12 -3.25
CA GLY A 103 0.18 -1.38 -3.78
C GLY A 103 1.26 -2.44 -4.00
N GLN A 104 2.33 -2.46 -3.19
CA GLN A 104 3.45 -3.34 -3.47
C GLN A 104 3.66 -4.43 -2.42
N PHE A 105 3.86 -4.05 -1.17
CA PHE A 105 4.07 -5.01 -0.09
C PHE A 105 3.70 -4.42 1.27
N TYR A 106 3.38 -5.33 2.20
CA TYR A 106 2.94 -5.02 3.55
C TYR A 106 3.56 -6.01 4.52
N PHE A 107 3.98 -5.54 5.70
CA PHE A 107 4.35 -6.40 6.83
C PHE A 107 3.30 -6.31 7.92
N TYR A 108 3.01 -7.42 8.57
CA TYR A 108 2.07 -7.48 9.68
C TYR A 108 2.65 -8.29 10.83
N ASN A 109 2.43 -7.83 12.05
CA ASN A 109 2.47 -8.68 13.21
C ASN A 109 1.24 -9.61 13.14
N VAL A 110 1.45 -10.91 13.13
CA VAL A 110 0.38 -11.89 12.88
C VAL A 110 -0.66 -11.88 14.00
N GLU A 111 -0.23 -11.75 15.26
CA GLU A 111 -1.14 -11.71 16.40
C GLU A 111 -2.02 -10.45 16.38
N ALA A 112 -1.42 -9.28 16.14
CA ALA A 112 -2.14 -8.03 16.01
C ALA A 112 -3.13 -8.06 14.84
N PHE A 113 -2.71 -8.57 13.67
CA PHE A 113 -3.58 -8.73 12.51
C PHE A 113 -4.80 -9.60 12.82
N LEU A 114 -4.60 -10.81 13.36
CA LEU A 114 -5.70 -11.72 13.69
C LEU A 114 -6.62 -11.17 14.79
N SER A 115 -6.06 -10.38 15.72
CA SER A 115 -6.84 -9.71 16.75
C SER A 115 -7.69 -8.57 16.19
N SER A 116 -7.17 -7.80 15.22
CA SER A 116 -7.90 -6.72 14.56
C SER A 116 -9.07 -7.28 13.73
N MET A 117 -8.85 -8.39 13.01
CA MET A 117 -9.92 -9.05 12.24
C MET A 117 -11.12 -9.48 13.09
N LYS A 118 -10.89 -9.89 14.34
CA LYS A 118 -11.97 -10.25 15.27
C LYS A 118 -12.76 -9.05 15.78
N LYS A 119 -12.14 -7.88 15.86
CA LYS A 119 -12.77 -6.64 16.35
C LYS A 119 -13.53 -5.88 15.25
N ASN A 120 -13.18 -6.08 13.99
CA ASN A 120 -13.62 -5.26 12.86
C ASN A 120 -14.93 -5.70 12.18
N THR A 121 -15.75 -6.54 12.80
CA THR A 121 -17.07 -6.90 12.25
C THR A 121 -18.05 -5.72 12.17
N GLU A 122 -17.76 -4.55 12.79
CA GLU A 122 -18.71 -3.43 12.88
C GLU A 122 -18.21 -2.07 12.33
N GLN A 123 -16.94 -1.83 12.07
CA GLN A 123 -16.43 -0.47 11.76
C GLN A 123 -15.47 -0.34 10.56
N GLY A 124 -15.33 -1.34 9.71
CA GLY A 124 -14.70 -1.25 8.38
C GLY A 124 -13.37 -0.47 8.35
N GLY A 125 -12.34 -0.91 9.05
CA GLY A 125 -11.01 -0.31 9.00
C GLY A 125 -10.02 -1.02 9.91
N TYR A 126 -8.76 -1.12 9.48
CA TYR A 126 -7.71 -1.71 10.30
C TYR A 126 -7.31 -0.75 11.42
N SER A 127 -7.53 -1.15 12.67
CA SER A 127 -7.06 -0.42 13.85
C SER A 127 -5.61 -0.79 14.22
N LEU A 128 -4.75 -1.02 13.20
CA LEU A 128 -3.34 -1.36 13.40
C LEU A 128 -2.48 -0.09 13.41
N ARG A 129 -1.52 -0.01 14.34
CA ARG A 129 -0.50 1.03 14.30
C ARG A 129 0.44 0.75 13.15
N CYS A 130 0.33 1.57 12.08
CA CYS A 130 1.06 1.40 10.84
C CYS A 130 2.26 2.33 10.77
N VAL A 131 3.42 1.81 10.37
CA VAL A 131 4.61 2.59 10.01
C VAL A 131 4.76 2.60 8.49
N PRO A 132 5.00 3.76 7.84
CA PRO A 132 5.18 3.81 6.40
C PRO A 132 6.59 3.36 6.00
N PHE A 133 6.70 2.72 4.84
CA PHE A 133 7.94 2.56 4.10
C PHE A 133 7.86 3.39 2.82
N MET A 134 8.66 4.45 2.77
CA MET A 134 8.62 5.43 1.68
C MET A 134 9.25 4.88 0.41
N LEU A 135 8.51 4.93 -0.69
CA LEU A 135 8.98 4.66 -2.03
C LEU A 135 8.96 5.93 -2.88
N THR A 136 9.74 5.95 -3.93
CA THR A 136 9.71 7.01 -4.94
C THR A 136 8.67 6.68 -6.02
N GLU A 137 8.16 7.67 -6.71
CA GLU A 137 7.19 7.50 -7.81
C GLU A 137 7.74 6.60 -8.94
N MET A 138 9.07 6.61 -9.14
CA MET A 138 9.73 5.73 -10.10
C MET A 138 9.72 4.27 -9.71
N GLU A 139 9.57 3.96 -8.44
CA GLU A 139 9.57 2.60 -7.88
C GLU A 139 8.15 2.05 -7.67
N VAL A 140 7.13 2.78 -8.12
CA VAL A 140 5.71 2.41 -7.92
C VAL A 140 4.98 2.44 -9.24
N GLN A 141 4.26 1.37 -9.55
CA GLN A 141 3.27 1.30 -10.61
C GLN A 141 2.23 0.24 -10.24
N ASP A 142 1.02 0.68 -10.03
CA ASP A 142 -0.13 -0.21 -9.95
C ASP A 142 -0.51 -0.65 -11.34
N ILE A 143 -0.71 -1.96 -11.55
CA ILE A 143 -0.88 -2.56 -12.89
C ILE A 143 -2.27 -3.19 -12.98
N ASP A 144 -3.24 -2.38 -13.41
CA ASP A 144 -4.62 -2.81 -13.62
C ASP A 144 -4.96 -3.02 -15.10
N ASN A 145 -4.18 -2.40 -15.99
CA ASN A 145 -4.45 -2.41 -17.43
C ASN A 145 -3.15 -2.37 -18.26
N GLN A 146 -3.30 -2.46 -19.59
CA GLN A 146 -2.17 -2.49 -20.52
C GLN A 146 -1.33 -1.20 -20.52
N THR A 147 -1.93 -0.06 -20.23
CA THR A 147 -1.20 1.22 -20.14
C THR A 147 -0.28 1.22 -18.93
N ASP A 148 -0.77 0.73 -17.80
CA ASP A 148 0.01 0.62 -16.56
C ASP A 148 1.19 -0.34 -16.75
N TRP A 149 0.96 -1.45 -17.45
CA TRP A 149 2.03 -2.38 -17.82
C TRP A 149 3.13 -1.68 -18.62
N THR A 150 2.77 -0.94 -19.66
CA THR A 150 3.73 -0.19 -20.49
C THR A 150 4.51 0.83 -19.66
N LEU A 151 3.83 1.55 -18.74
CA LEU A 151 4.50 2.47 -17.84
C LEU A 151 5.46 1.75 -16.89
N ALA A 152 5.07 0.59 -16.37
CA ALA A 152 5.94 -0.24 -15.54
C ALA A 152 7.21 -0.68 -16.31
N GLU A 153 7.07 -1.12 -17.57
CA GLU A 153 8.23 -1.47 -18.40
C GLU A 153 9.17 -0.28 -18.59
N VAL A 154 8.65 0.92 -18.91
CA VAL A 154 9.45 2.13 -19.06
C VAL A 154 10.19 2.47 -17.77
N LYS A 155 9.50 2.48 -16.63
CA LYS A 155 10.13 2.72 -15.33
C LYS A 155 11.19 1.68 -15.00
N TYR A 156 10.93 0.39 -15.28
CA TYR A 156 11.87 -0.70 -15.06
C TYR A 156 13.15 -0.51 -15.88
N HIS A 157 13.04 -0.19 -17.16
CA HIS A 157 14.19 0.09 -18.04
C HIS A 157 15.02 1.28 -17.54
N LEU A 158 14.37 2.36 -17.11
CA LEU A 158 15.05 3.53 -16.56
C LEU A 158 15.81 3.22 -15.26
N LEU A 159 15.19 2.44 -14.36
CA LEU A 159 15.81 2.06 -13.10
C LEU A 159 17.01 1.11 -13.27
N HIS A 160 17.02 0.29 -14.31
CA HIS A 160 18.06 -0.72 -14.55
C HIS A 160 19.06 -0.35 -15.63
N GLY A 161 18.97 0.88 -16.18
CA GLY A 161 19.88 1.34 -17.24
C GLY A 161 19.80 0.56 -18.54
N LEU A 162 18.67 -0.12 -18.79
CA LEU A 162 18.42 -0.87 -20.02
C LEU A 162 17.93 0.11 -21.09
N ASN A 163 18.82 0.97 -21.58
CA ASN A 163 18.54 1.80 -22.75
C ASN A 163 18.61 0.91 -24.00
N ASN A 164 17.49 0.82 -24.75
CA ASN A 164 17.46 0.25 -26.09
C ASN A 164 18.23 1.14 -27.07
#